data_b3ecb69ac7034419785ff13fb5d540e8
#
_entry.id   b3ecb69ac7034419785ff13fb5d540e8
#
_cell.length_a   1.000
_cell.length_b   1.000
_cell.length_c   1.000
_cell.angle_alpha   90.00
_cell.angle_beta   90.00
_cell.angle_gamma   90.00
#
_symmetry.space_group_name_H-M   'P 1'
#
loop_
_entity.id
_entity.type
_entity.pdbx_description
1 polymer ?
#
loop_
_entity_poly.entity_id
_entity_poly.type
_entity_poly.pdbx_seq_one_letter_code
_entity_poly.pdbx_strand_id
1 'polypeptide(L)'
;MIKVGDKLPAGSLQEFIEVEGEGCSLGPNAFDIGQLTAGKTVALFALPGAYTPTCSAKHVPGYVEKAAALKAAGVDEIWCVSVNDAFVMGAWGRDQKTGGKVRMMADGSADFTKASGLTLDLTAGGMGLRSQRYSMLVVDGVVKTLNVEAPGKFEVSDADTMLRQALETRA
;
A
#
# COMPACT_ATOMS: atom_id res chain seq x y z
N MET A 1 -8.91 -11.74 10.32
CA MET A 1 -7.92 -11.42 9.27
C MET A 1 -8.62 -11.39 7.91
N ILE A 2 -8.33 -10.37 7.13
CA ILE A 2 -8.86 -10.22 5.76
C ILE A 2 -8.46 -11.41 4.89
N LYS A 3 -9.29 -11.79 3.94
CA LYS A 3 -9.06 -12.90 3.02
C LYS A 3 -9.58 -12.58 1.62
N VAL A 4 -9.19 -13.38 0.65
CA VAL A 4 -9.69 -13.29 -0.73
C VAL A 4 -11.23 -13.37 -0.74
N GLY A 5 -11.86 -12.45 -1.47
CA GLY A 5 -13.30 -12.30 -1.54
C GLY A 5 -13.88 -11.25 -0.58
N ASP A 6 -13.12 -10.82 0.41
CA ASP A 6 -13.56 -9.79 1.34
C ASP A 6 -13.48 -8.40 0.69
N LYS A 7 -14.33 -7.50 1.14
CA LYS A 7 -14.19 -6.07 0.85
C LYS A 7 -13.11 -5.47 1.73
N LEU A 8 -12.41 -4.45 1.24
CA LEU A 8 -11.50 -3.69 2.07
C LEU A 8 -12.25 -3.07 3.25
N PRO A 9 -11.59 -2.95 4.42
CA PRO A 9 -12.18 -2.26 5.56
C PRO A 9 -12.61 -0.84 5.21
N ALA A 10 -13.75 -0.40 5.74
CA ALA A 10 -14.18 0.97 5.64
C ALA A 10 -13.24 1.88 6.45
N GLY A 11 -13.12 3.11 6.04
CA GLY A 11 -12.29 4.10 6.69
C GLY A 11 -11.50 4.93 5.69
N SER A 12 -10.46 5.60 6.18
CA SER A 12 -9.63 6.45 5.35
C SER A 12 -8.15 6.18 5.55
N LEU A 13 -7.39 6.51 4.51
CA LEU A 13 -5.93 6.58 4.54
C LEU A 13 -5.53 8.02 4.24
N GLN A 14 -4.37 8.44 4.68
CA GLN A 14 -3.88 9.77 4.41
C GLN A 14 -2.73 9.74 3.40
N GLU A 15 -2.62 10.82 2.63
CA GLU A 15 -1.55 10.96 1.66
C GLU A 15 -1.05 12.40 1.68
N PHE A 16 0.27 12.57 1.67
CA PHE A 16 0.87 13.90 1.62
C PHE A 16 0.99 14.33 0.15
N ILE A 17 -0.05 14.99 -0.34
CA ILE A 17 -0.11 15.48 -1.72
C ILE A 17 -0.75 16.87 -1.77
N GLU A 18 -0.58 17.53 -2.92
CA GLU A 18 -1.32 18.72 -3.26
C GLU A 18 -2.68 18.31 -3.84
N VAL A 19 -3.75 18.82 -3.26
CA VAL A 19 -5.11 18.64 -3.75
C VAL A 19 -5.62 19.96 -4.30
N GLU A 20 -6.01 19.96 -5.56
CA GLU A 20 -6.63 21.12 -6.21
C GLU A 20 -8.05 21.34 -5.66
N GLY A 21 -8.39 22.60 -5.38
CA GLY A 21 -9.69 23.01 -4.87
C GLY A 21 -9.67 24.48 -4.52
N GLU A 22 -10.72 24.97 -3.84
CA GLU A 22 -10.70 26.33 -3.28
C GLU A 22 -9.61 26.43 -2.21
N GLY A 23 -8.43 26.91 -2.63
CA GLY A 23 -7.22 26.94 -1.82
C GLY A 23 -6.45 25.63 -1.93
N CYS A 24 -5.49 25.55 -2.85
CA CYS A 24 -4.56 24.41 -2.95
C CYS A 24 -4.03 24.02 -1.58
N SER A 25 -4.23 22.77 -1.19
CA SER A 25 -3.76 22.23 0.09
C SER A 25 -2.63 21.23 -0.18
N LEU A 26 -1.41 21.65 0.08
CA LEU A 26 -0.26 20.74 0.14
C LEU A 26 -0.14 20.26 1.57
N GLY A 27 -0.26 18.96 1.76
CA GLY A 27 -0.13 18.37 3.10
C GLY A 27 -0.83 17.04 3.21
N PRO A 28 -1.06 16.57 4.45
CA PRO A 28 -1.84 15.37 4.70
C PRO A 28 -3.29 15.58 4.29
N ASN A 29 -3.77 14.76 3.36
CA ASN A 29 -5.16 14.76 2.93
C ASN A 29 -5.75 13.38 3.17
N ALA A 30 -6.95 13.32 3.74
CA ALA A 30 -7.65 12.08 4.01
C ALA A 30 -8.47 11.64 2.81
N PHE A 31 -8.37 10.37 2.45
CA PHE A 31 -9.13 9.77 1.36
C PHE A 31 -9.94 8.59 1.86
N ASP A 32 -11.22 8.56 1.54
CA ASP A 32 -12.08 7.42 1.84
C ASP A 32 -11.69 6.22 0.97
N ILE A 33 -11.43 5.08 1.61
CA ILE A 33 -10.96 3.86 0.95
C ILE A 33 -11.99 3.36 -0.05
N GLY A 34 -13.26 3.35 0.33
CA GLY A 34 -14.34 2.90 -0.55
C GLY A 34 -14.45 3.76 -1.82
N GLN A 35 -14.35 5.07 -1.69
CA GLN A 35 -14.39 5.99 -2.83
C GLN A 35 -13.17 5.85 -3.73
N LEU A 36 -11.98 5.70 -3.14
CA LEU A 36 -10.74 5.54 -3.90
C LEU A 36 -10.69 4.26 -4.72
N THR A 37 -11.31 3.19 -4.23
CA THR A 37 -11.24 1.87 -4.87
C THR A 37 -12.42 1.58 -5.77
N ALA A 38 -13.49 2.38 -5.73
CA ALA A 38 -14.69 2.14 -6.52
C ALA A 38 -14.39 2.10 -8.02
N GLY A 39 -14.71 0.97 -8.66
CA GLY A 39 -14.50 0.75 -10.09
C GLY A 39 -13.04 0.65 -10.52
N LYS A 40 -12.09 0.55 -9.59
CA LYS A 40 -10.66 0.52 -9.89
C LYS A 40 -10.01 -0.79 -9.51
N THR A 41 -8.93 -1.11 -10.23
CA THR A 41 -8.01 -2.18 -9.87
C THR A 41 -6.79 -1.57 -9.20
N VAL A 42 -6.56 -1.93 -7.94
CA VAL A 42 -5.49 -1.39 -7.11
C VAL A 42 -4.53 -2.50 -6.71
N ALA A 43 -3.26 -2.31 -6.99
CA ALA A 43 -2.18 -3.14 -6.44
C ALA A 43 -1.73 -2.50 -5.12
N LEU A 44 -2.09 -3.11 -4.01
CA LEU A 44 -1.78 -2.63 -2.67
C LEU A 44 -0.70 -3.51 -2.07
N PHE A 45 0.37 -2.90 -1.59
CA PHE A 45 1.36 -3.61 -0.77
C PHE A 45 1.60 -2.84 0.52
N ALA A 46 1.85 -3.59 1.57
CA ALA A 46 2.09 -3.04 2.91
C ALA A 46 3.37 -3.63 3.51
N LEU A 47 3.92 -2.91 4.47
CA LEU A 47 5.22 -3.23 5.01
C LEU A 47 5.35 -2.65 6.44
N PRO A 48 6.31 -3.15 7.23
CA PRO A 48 6.46 -2.74 8.63
C PRO A 48 6.83 -1.27 8.86
N GLY A 49 7.45 -0.61 7.90
CA GLY A 49 7.73 0.81 8.13
C GLY A 49 8.59 1.48 7.07
N ALA A 50 8.34 2.78 6.90
CA ALA A 50 9.15 3.66 6.09
C ALA A 50 10.60 3.66 6.61
N TYR A 51 11.54 3.77 5.69
CA TYR A 51 12.99 3.82 5.96
C TYR A 51 13.58 2.55 6.59
N THR A 52 12.82 1.48 6.75
CA THR A 52 13.36 0.20 7.19
C THR A 52 14.09 -0.51 6.04
N PRO A 53 15.07 -1.42 6.32
CA PRO A 53 16.00 -1.89 5.28
C PRO A 53 15.36 -2.55 4.07
N THR A 54 14.57 -3.61 4.24
CA THR A 54 13.95 -4.33 3.11
C THR A 54 12.90 -3.49 2.40
N CYS A 55 12.15 -2.69 3.15
CA CYS A 55 11.13 -1.79 2.59
C CYS A 55 11.76 -0.77 1.64
N SER A 56 12.88 -0.18 2.03
CA SER A 56 13.59 0.84 1.25
C SER A 56 14.47 0.28 0.15
N ALA A 57 15.05 -0.91 0.35
CA ALA A 57 16.02 -1.46 -0.58
C ALA A 57 15.39 -2.36 -1.66
N LYS A 58 14.25 -2.97 -1.37
CA LYS A 58 13.66 -4.00 -2.25
C LYS A 58 12.18 -3.81 -2.53
N HIS A 59 11.34 -3.63 -1.51
CA HIS A 59 9.90 -3.68 -1.68
C HIS A 59 9.39 -2.49 -2.50
N VAL A 60 9.61 -1.27 -2.04
CA VAL A 60 9.20 -0.06 -2.77
C VAL A 60 9.90 0.06 -4.12
N PRO A 61 11.25 -0.09 -4.21
CA PRO A 61 11.93 0.00 -5.50
C PRO A 61 11.40 -0.98 -6.54
N GLY A 62 11.05 -2.21 -6.14
CA GLY A 62 10.49 -3.20 -7.06
C GLY A 62 9.18 -2.73 -7.69
N TYR A 63 8.27 -2.14 -6.91
CA TYR A 63 7.02 -1.60 -7.43
C TYR A 63 7.22 -0.34 -8.28
N VAL A 64 8.15 0.50 -7.93
CA VAL A 64 8.51 1.68 -8.76
C VAL A 64 9.03 1.23 -10.12
N GLU A 65 9.90 0.24 -10.15
CA GLU A 65 10.46 -0.32 -11.39
C GLU A 65 9.37 -0.97 -12.26
N LYS A 66 8.43 -1.68 -11.67
CA LYS A 66 7.36 -2.40 -12.38
C LYS A 66 6.08 -1.59 -12.58
N ALA A 67 6.05 -0.32 -12.20
CA ALA A 67 4.83 0.49 -12.25
C ALA A 67 4.21 0.55 -13.64
N ALA A 68 5.01 0.77 -14.68
CA ALA A 68 4.50 0.82 -16.06
C ALA A 68 3.95 -0.53 -16.52
N ALA A 69 4.61 -1.63 -16.18
CA ALA A 69 4.16 -2.98 -16.53
C ALA A 69 2.84 -3.33 -15.81
N LEU A 70 2.70 -2.94 -14.53
CA LEU A 70 1.46 -3.14 -13.77
C LEU A 70 0.30 -2.34 -14.38
N LYS A 71 0.53 -1.10 -14.78
CA LYS A 71 -0.50 -0.30 -15.48
C LYS A 71 -0.90 -0.94 -16.80
N ALA A 72 0.05 -1.44 -17.58
CA ALA A 72 -0.23 -2.15 -18.82
C ALA A 72 -1.02 -3.44 -18.58
N ALA A 73 -0.87 -4.06 -17.41
CA ALA A 73 -1.63 -5.24 -17.00
C ALA A 73 -3.04 -4.93 -16.48
N GLY A 74 -3.45 -3.66 -16.46
CA GLY A 74 -4.80 -3.25 -16.05
C GLY A 74 -4.89 -2.69 -14.62
N VAL A 75 -3.78 -2.49 -13.95
CA VAL A 75 -3.76 -1.87 -12.62
C VAL A 75 -3.88 -0.35 -12.76
N ASP A 76 -4.91 0.22 -12.14
CA ASP A 76 -5.17 1.65 -12.19
C ASP A 76 -4.26 2.45 -11.26
N GLU A 77 -4.04 1.93 -10.04
CA GLU A 77 -3.22 2.56 -9.02
C GLU A 77 -2.40 1.54 -8.26
N ILE A 78 -1.24 1.96 -7.79
CA ILE A 78 -0.37 1.17 -6.91
C ILE A 78 -0.26 1.91 -5.59
N TRP A 79 -0.56 1.23 -4.47
CA TRP A 79 -0.52 1.82 -3.14
C TRP A 79 0.53 1.12 -2.29
N CYS A 80 1.36 1.93 -1.61
CA CYS A 80 2.18 1.49 -0.50
C CYS A 80 1.50 1.92 0.79
N VAL A 81 1.17 0.98 1.67
CA VAL A 81 0.52 1.27 2.95
C VAL A 81 1.48 0.95 4.09
N SER A 82 1.62 1.86 5.03
CA SER A 82 2.46 1.67 6.21
C SER A 82 1.86 2.37 7.41
N VAL A 83 2.12 1.84 8.61
CA VAL A 83 1.77 2.48 9.88
C VAL A 83 2.82 3.54 10.19
N ASN A 84 2.77 4.60 9.41
CA ASN A 84 3.55 5.82 9.53
C ASN A 84 2.62 6.98 9.23
N ASP A 85 2.93 8.17 9.73
CA ASP A 85 2.14 9.35 9.39
C ASP A 85 2.39 9.83 7.96
N ALA A 86 1.53 10.71 7.47
CA ALA A 86 1.59 11.20 6.10
C ALA A 86 2.86 12.01 5.81
N PHE A 87 3.39 12.71 6.78
CA PHE A 87 4.64 13.49 6.61
C PHE A 87 5.82 12.57 6.33
N VAL A 88 5.94 11.49 7.11
CA VAL A 88 7.00 10.48 6.93
C VAL A 88 6.82 9.78 5.58
N MET A 89 5.60 9.37 5.25
CA MET A 89 5.31 8.70 3.98
C MET A 89 5.61 9.61 2.78
N GLY A 90 5.28 10.89 2.87
CA GLY A 90 5.61 11.86 1.83
C GLY A 90 7.11 12.03 1.62
N ALA A 91 7.87 12.15 2.71
CA ALA A 91 9.33 12.24 2.65
C ALA A 91 9.96 10.97 2.06
N TRP A 92 9.50 9.82 2.51
CA TRP A 92 9.98 8.54 2.01
C TRP A 92 9.67 8.35 0.52
N GLY A 93 8.49 8.76 0.10
CA GLY A 93 8.11 8.74 -1.31
C GLY A 93 9.03 9.59 -2.18
N ARG A 94 9.41 10.79 -1.71
CA ARG A 94 10.40 11.63 -2.42
C ARG A 94 11.75 10.94 -2.54
N ASP A 95 12.23 10.35 -1.45
CA ASP A 95 13.51 9.63 -1.44
C ASP A 95 13.49 8.40 -2.33
N GLN A 96 12.35 7.70 -2.40
CA GLN A 96 12.16 6.52 -3.25
C GLN A 96 11.75 6.86 -4.68
N LYS A 97 11.53 8.12 -5.01
CA LYS A 97 11.12 8.61 -6.33
C LYS A 97 9.82 7.96 -6.83
N THR A 98 8.81 7.93 -5.97
CA THR A 98 7.53 7.26 -6.23
C THR A 98 6.53 8.13 -7.02
N GLY A 99 6.81 9.40 -7.23
CA GLY A 99 5.89 10.34 -7.86
C GLY A 99 5.32 9.86 -9.19
N GLY A 100 3.99 9.83 -9.31
CA GLY A 100 3.29 9.35 -10.49
C GLY A 100 3.31 7.83 -10.68
N LYS A 101 3.93 7.08 -9.79
CA LYS A 101 4.09 5.62 -9.89
C LYS A 101 3.43 4.87 -8.75
N VAL A 102 3.74 5.24 -7.51
CA VAL A 102 3.21 4.59 -6.30
C VAL A 102 2.66 5.67 -5.37
N ARG A 103 1.44 5.49 -4.92
CA ARG A 103 0.84 6.36 -3.90
C ARG A 103 1.28 5.88 -2.51
N MET A 104 1.85 6.79 -1.75
CA MET A 104 2.37 6.50 -0.41
C MET A 104 1.28 6.79 0.62
N MET A 105 0.49 5.76 0.94
CA MET A 105 -0.70 5.88 1.78
C MET A 105 -0.35 5.64 3.24
N ALA A 106 -0.68 6.61 4.08
CA ALA A 106 -0.36 6.58 5.51
C ALA A 106 -1.53 6.01 6.32
N ASP A 107 -1.22 4.99 7.12
CA ASP A 107 -2.12 4.42 8.13
C ASP A 107 -1.56 4.73 9.53
N GLY A 108 -1.41 6.04 9.82
CA GLY A 108 -0.67 6.51 10.99
C GLY A 108 -1.18 6.01 12.34
N SER A 109 -2.48 5.83 12.47
CA SER A 109 -3.12 5.30 13.70
C SER A 109 -3.35 3.79 13.66
N ALA A 110 -2.91 3.12 12.61
CA ALA A 110 -3.07 1.67 12.40
C ALA A 110 -4.53 1.19 12.27
N ASP A 111 -5.47 2.07 11.96
CA ASP A 111 -6.89 1.69 11.89
C ASP A 111 -7.16 0.68 10.76
N PHE A 112 -6.63 0.94 9.57
CA PHE A 112 -6.73 0.01 8.44
C PHE A 112 -6.02 -1.31 8.74
N THR A 113 -4.82 -1.25 9.28
CA THR A 113 -4.02 -2.43 9.62
C THR A 113 -4.72 -3.29 10.67
N LYS A 114 -5.28 -2.68 11.71
CA LYS A 114 -6.06 -3.39 12.74
C LYS A 114 -7.32 -4.03 12.15
N ALA A 115 -8.06 -3.27 11.34
CA ALA A 115 -9.30 -3.77 10.72
C ALA A 115 -9.04 -4.93 9.77
N SER A 116 -7.91 -4.94 9.06
CA SER A 116 -7.51 -6.04 8.20
C SER A 116 -7.00 -7.26 8.96
N GLY A 117 -6.60 -7.09 10.22
CA GLY A 117 -6.02 -8.15 11.05
C GLY A 117 -4.56 -8.49 10.72
N LEU A 118 -3.91 -7.70 9.88
CA LEU A 118 -2.52 -7.95 9.44
C LEU A 118 -1.52 -7.11 10.26
N THR A 119 -1.69 -7.15 11.56
CA THR A 119 -0.85 -6.43 12.51
C THR A 119 0.45 -7.16 12.81
N LEU A 120 1.47 -6.39 13.15
CA LEU A 120 2.77 -6.86 13.60
C LEU A 120 3.19 -6.03 14.80
N ASP A 121 3.27 -6.65 15.97
CA ASP A 121 3.67 -5.95 17.19
C ASP A 121 5.20 -5.92 17.29
N LEU A 122 5.77 -4.74 17.11
CA LEU A 122 7.20 -4.47 17.23
C LEU A 122 7.50 -3.57 18.43
N THR A 123 6.63 -3.60 19.43
CA THR A 123 6.78 -2.78 20.65
C THR A 123 8.11 -3.06 21.37
N ALA A 124 8.53 -4.32 21.43
CA ALA A 124 9.80 -4.69 22.05
C ALA A 124 11.02 -4.07 21.35
N GLY A 125 10.91 -3.81 20.04
CA GLY A 125 11.94 -3.12 19.26
C GLY A 125 11.78 -1.61 19.20
N GLY A 126 10.86 -1.04 19.97
CA GLY A 126 10.64 0.41 19.98
C GLY A 126 9.85 0.94 18.78
N MET A 127 9.22 0.08 18.00
CA MET A 127 8.46 0.49 16.81
C MET A 127 6.95 0.44 17.00
N GLY A 128 6.47 -0.14 18.10
CA GLY A 128 5.04 -0.23 18.40
C GLY A 128 4.30 -1.19 17.47
N LEU A 129 3.01 -0.92 17.25
CA LEU A 129 2.17 -1.71 16.36
C LEU A 129 2.39 -1.30 14.91
N ARG A 130 2.72 -2.25 14.08
CA ARG A 130 3.00 -2.06 12.66
C ARG A 130 2.18 -3.03 11.81
N SER A 131 2.35 -2.98 10.49
CA SER A 131 1.76 -3.90 9.54
C SER A 131 2.70 -5.07 9.27
N GLN A 132 2.12 -6.24 9.06
CA GLN A 132 2.84 -7.33 8.39
C GLN A 132 3.20 -6.90 6.97
N ARG A 133 4.15 -7.59 6.35
CA ARG A 133 4.48 -7.39 4.95
C ARG A 133 3.57 -8.26 4.10
N TYR A 134 2.84 -7.62 3.20
CA TYR A 134 1.93 -8.35 2.30
C TYR A 134 1.69 -7.55 1.02
N SER A 135 1.09 -8.22 0.04
CA SER A 135 0.50 -7.58 -1.13
C SER A 135 -0.90 -8.11 -1.38
N MET A 136 -1.75 -7.30 -1.97
CA MET A 136 -3.08 -7.73 -2.41
C MET A 136 -3.46 -7.00 -3.69
N LEU A 137 -4.14 -7.73 -4.57
CA LEU A 137 -4.79 -7.12 -5.74
C LEU A 137 -6.26 -6.92 -5.38
N VAL A 138 -6.72 -5.70 -5.54
CA VAL A 138 -8.07 -5.28 -5.17
C VAL A 138 -8.79 -4.80 -6.42
N VAL A 139 -9.97 -5.35 -6.69
CA VAL A 139 -10.81 -4.94 -7.84
C VAL A 139 -12.15 -4.46 -7.30
N ASP A 140 -12.46 -3.20 -7.56
CA ASP A 140 -13.72 -2.56 -7.09
C ASP A 140 -13.94 -2.79 -5.58
N GLY A 141 -12.90 -2.59 -4.80
CA GLY A 141 -12.92 -2.73 -3.34
C GLY A 141 -12.89 -4.17 -2.80
N VAL A 142 -12.83 -5.18 -3.68
CA VAL A 142 -12.81 -6.60 -3.29
C VAL A 142 -11.43 -7.19 -3.48
N VAL A 143 -10.94 -7.90 -2.46
CA VAL A 143 -9.63 -8.56 -2.49
C VAL A 143 -9.68 -9.77 -3.44
N LYS A 144 -8.85 -9.74 -4.48
CA LYS A 144 -8.74 -10.83 -5.46
C LYS A 144 -7.56 -11.74 -5.20
N THR A 145 -6.45 -11.20 -4.73
CA THR A 145 -5.29 -11.97 -4.29
C THR A 145 -4.77 -11.40 -2.97
N LEU A 146 -4.18 -12.26 -2.16
CA LEU A 146 -3.57 -11.87 -0.90
C LEU A 146 -2.33 -12.72 -0.67
N ASN A 147 -1.17 -12.07 -0.53
CA ASN A 147 0.11 -12.73 -0.31
C ASN A 147 0.74 -12.15 0.95
N VAL A 148 0.70 -12.91 2.04
CA VAL A 148 1.26 -12.49 3.33
C VAL A 148 2.61 -13.18 3.51
N GLU A 149 3.65 -12.38 3.77
CA GLU A 149 5.00 -12.91 4.00
C GLU A 149 5.09 -13.62 5.35
N ALA A 150 5.86 -14.68 5.38
CA ALA A 150 6.32 -15.23 6.66
C ALA A 150 7.24 -14.22 7.35
N PRO A 151 7.31 -14.22 8.70
CA PRO A 151 8.14 -13.25 9.42
C PRO A 151 9.58 -13.19 8.89
N GLY A 152 10.03 -11.98 8.56
CA GLY A 152 11.38 -11.73 8.05
C GLY A 152 11.62 -12.12 6.60
N LYS A 153 10.60 -12.57 5.87
CA LYS A 153 10.73 -13.01 4.48
C LYS A 153 10.26 -11.94 3.49
N PHE A 154 10.78 -12.03 2.27
CA PHE A 154 10.35 -11.24 1.12
C PHE A 154 10.37 -12.14 -0.13
N GLU A 155 9.31 -12.91 -0.33
CA GLU A 155 9.25 -13.96 -1.36
C GLU A 155 7.95 -13.96 -2.15
N VAL A 156 6.85 -13.46 -1.57
CA VAL A 156 5.49 -13.58 -2.15
C VAL A 156 4.77 -12.26 -2.34
N SER A 157 5.27 -11.16 -1.78
CA SER A 157 4.62 -9.84 -1.86
C SER A 157 5.32 -8.87 -2.82
N ASP A 158 6.26 -9.36 -3.60
CA ASP A 158 7.05 -8.58 -4.54
C ASP A 158 6.25 -8.16 -5.78
N ALA A 159 6.80 -7.19 -6.51
CA ALA A 159 6.14 -6.63 -7.69
C ALA A 159 5.99 -7.63 -8.84
N ASP A 160 6.95 -8.53 -9.02
CA ASP A 160 6.86 -9.55 -10.07
C ASP A 160 5.70 -10.53 -9.81
N THR A 161 5.51 -10.95 -8.56
CA THR A 161 4.37 -11.76 -8.15
C THR A 161 3.06 -11.03 -8.41
N MET A 162 2.99 -9.74 -8.03
CA MET A 162 1.82 -8.91 -8.27
C MET A 162 1.51 -8.78 -9.76
N LEU A 163 2.53 -8.56 -10.59
CA LEU A 163 2.37 -8.44 -12.04
C LEU A 163 1.77 -9.71 -12.65
N ARG A 164 2.28 -10.87 -12.26
CA ARG A 164 1.73 -12.16 -12.69
C ARG A 164 0.27 -12.30 -12.29
N GLN A 165 -0.07 -11.98 -11.04
CA GLN A 165 -1.44 -12.06 -10.54
C GLN A 165 -2.38 -11.08 -11.25
N ALA A 166 -1.91 -9.87 -11.55
CA ALA A 166 -2.69 -8.90 -12.30
C ALA A 166 -3.01 -9.38 -13.72
N LEU A 167 -2.04 -9.99 -14.41
CA LEU A 167 -2.25 -10.57 -15.73
C LEU A 167 -3.23 -11.75 -15.70
N GLU A 168 -3.14 -12.63 -14.71
CA GLU A 168 -4.05 -13.76 -14.52
C GLU A 168 -5.48 -13.29 -14.23
N THR A 169 -5.65 -12.26 -13.40
CA THR A 169 -6.95 -11.72 -13.03
C THR A 169 -7.64 -11.01 -14.20
N ARG A 170 -6.85 -10.39 -15.07
CA ARG A 170 -7.33 -9.70 -16.26
C ARG A 170 -7.87 -10.67 -17.33
N ALA A 171 -7.31 -11.85 -17.38
CA ALA A 171 -7.66 -12.86 -18.39
C ALA A 171 -9.09 -13.47 -18.13
#